data_d00dcca5e0c7b649d6e42a3e5f0af5cd
#
_entry.id   d00dcca5e0c7b649d6e42a3e5f0af5cd
#
_cell.length_a   1.000
_cell.length_b   1.000
_cell.length_c   1.000
_cell.angle_alpha   90.00
_cell.angle_beta   90.00
_cell.angle_gamma   90.00
#
_symmetry.space_group_name_H-M   'P 1'
#
loop_
_entity.id
_entity.type
_entity.pdbx_description
1 polymer ?
#
loop_
_entity_poly.entity_id
_entity_poly.type
_entity_poly.pdbx_seq_one_letter_code
_entity_poly.pdbx_strand_id
1 'polypeptide(L)'
;MDNIRLIILNYKRPDNVDNIARTYKTIMPVTIVNNNPDNPFPYLGDGIDVINNEKNWLCMERWVRCFEYDEPYKLIVDDDLMPHPSLVKKMYDKQLPIVGVYGKSGVESANSYQELTDHWNENAKVDFIAGAITLIKQSALD
;
A
#
# COMPACT_ATOMS: atom_id res chain seq x y z
N MET A 1 -14.80 0.38 -6.97
CA MET A 1 -14.39 0.30 -5.53
C MET A 1 -14.14 1.71 -4.99
N ASP A 2 -15.14 2.56 -5.03
CA ASP A 2 -15.02 4.01 -4.73
C ASP A 2 -14.67 4.31 -3.25
N ASN A 3 -14.77 3.30 -2.39
CA ASN A 3 -14.43 3.41 -0.96
C ASN A 3 -12.96 3.08 -0.65
N ILE A 4 -12.14 2.82 -1.65
CA ILE A 4 -10.74 2.47 -1.49
C ILE A 4 -9.90 3.44 -2.32
N ARG A 5 -8.87 4.04 -1.72
CA ARG A 5 -7.82 4.74 -2.45
C ARG A 5 -6.57 3.88 -2.51
N LEU A 6 -6.02 3.72 -3.70
CA LEU A 6 -4.71 3.09 -3.90
C LEU A 6 -3.60 4.13 -3.69
N ILE A 7 -2.64 3.81 -2.84
CA ILE A 7 -1.43 4.61 -2.60
C ILE A 7 -0.22 3.78 -3.01
N ILE A 8 0.50 4.22 -4.04
CA ILE A 8 1.68 3.54 -4.57
C ILE A 8 2.91 4.36 -4.20
N LEU A 9 3.87 3.75 -3.50
CA LEU A 9 5.14 4.38 -3.22
C LEU A 9 6.14 4.04 -4.32
N ASN A 10 6.56 5.04 -5.11
CA ASN A 10 7.59 4.91 -6.13
C ASN A 10 8.95 5.39 -5.62
N TYR A 11 10.02 4.64 -5.95
CA TYR A 11 11.39 5.12 -5.79
C TYR A 11 12.22 4.96 -7.07
N LYS A 12 12.29 3.78 -7.63
CA LYS A 12 13.16 3.49 -8.81
C LYS A 12 12.49 2.65 -9.91
N ARG A 13 11.18 2.43 -9.84
CA ARG A 13 10.45 1.59 -10.80
C ARG A 13 9.27 2.32 -11.42
N PRO A 14 9.51 3.49 -12.10
CA PRO A 14 8.43 4.33 -12.61
C PRO A 14 7.54 3.59 -13.64
N ASP A 15 8.11 2.73 -14.49
CA ASP A 15 7.33 1.99 -15.50
C ASP A 15 6.36 1.00 -14.85
N ASN A 16 6.78 0.33 -13.77
CA ASN A 16 5.90 -0.58 -13.04
C ASN A 16 4.79 0.19 -12.32
N VAL A 17 5.13 1.31 -11.71
CA VAL A 17 4.16 2.21 -11.04
C VAL A 17 3.14 2.76 -12.04
N ASP A 18 3.57 3.21 -13.22
CA ASP A 18 2.66 3.65 -14.30
C ASP A 18 1.68 2.53 -14.68
N ASN A 19 2.17 1.31 -14.85
CA ASN A 19 1.35 0.16 -15.18
C ASN A 19 0.32 -0.18 -14.08
N ILE A 20 0.72 -0.17 -12.81
CA ILE A 20 -0.17 -0.36 -11.66
C ILE A 20 -1.24 0.74 -11.65
N ALA A 21 -0.83 1.99 -11.75
CA ALA A 21 -1.73 3.13 -11.67
C ALA A 21 -2.79 3.11 -12.80
N ARG A 22 -2.37 2.86 -14.04
CA ARG A 22 -3.29 2.75 -15.20
C ARG A 22 -4.25 1.58 -15.07
N THR A 23 -3.82 0.47 -14.49
CA THR A 23 -4.68 -0.68 -14.24
C THR A 23 -5.78 -0.34 -13.22
N TYR A 24 -5.42 0.39 -12.17
CA TYR A 24 -6.34 0.65 -11.07
C TYR A 24 -7.20 1.91 -11.21
N LYS A 25 -6.80 2.91 -12.01
CA LYS A 25 -7.53 4.18 -12.12
C LYS A 25 -8.99 4.06 -12.57
N THR A 26 -9.34 2.96 -13.23
CA THR A 26 -10.74 2.67 -13.64
C THR A 26 -11.53 1.94 -12.55
N ILE A 27 -10.87 1.52 -11.47
CA ILE A 27 -11.43 0.72 -10.39
C ILE A 27 -11.57 1.53 -9.11
N MET A 28 -10.60 2.41 -8.84
CA MET A 28 -10.53 3.25 -7.64
C MET A 28 -9.62 4.47 -7.87
N PRO A 29 -9.76 5.54 -7.06
CA PRO A 29 -8.80 6.66 -7.04
C PRO A 29 -7.38 6.17 -6.74
N VAL A 30 -6.40 6.75 -7.43
CA VAL A 30 -4.98 6.37 -7.32
C VAL A 30 -4.14 7.56 -6.93
N THR A 31 -3.23 7.36 -5.99
CA THR A 31 -2.16 8.32 -5.63
C THR A 31 -0.81 7.67 -5.83
N ILE A 32 0.05 8.30 -6.61
CA ILE A 32 1.47 7.95 -6.73
C ILE A 32 2.26 8.89 -5.84
N VAL A 33 3.01 8.33 -4.91
CA VAL A 33 3.94 9.06 -4.05
C VAL A 33 5.35 8.77 -4.53
N ASN A 34 5.94 9.70 -5.26
CA ASN A 34 7.27 9.55 -5.80
C ASN A 34 8.33 10.07 -4.81
N ASN A 35 9.13 9.15 -4.29
CA ASN A 35 10.25 9.41 -3.38
C ASN A 35 11.60 9.56 -4.09
N ASN A 36 11.60 9.64 -5.43
CA ASN A 36 12.81 9.87 -6.22
C ASN A 36 12.89 11.32 -6.70
N PRO A 37 13.56 12.23 -5.97
CA PRO A 37 13.64 13.64 -6.35
C PRO A 37 14.42 13.86 -7.65
N ASP A 38 15.34 12.95 -8.00
CA ASP A 38 16.16 13.06 -9.21
C ASP A 38 15.38 12.69 -10.49
N ASN A 39 14.23 12.04 -10.33
CA ASN A 39 13.38 11.62 -11.44
C ASN A 39 11.91 11.87 -11.11
N PRO A 40 11.41 13.11 -11.27
CA PRO A 40 10.02 13.45 -11.01
C PRO A 40 9.07 12.61 -11.85
N PHE A 41 8.03 12.08 -11.21
CA PHE A 41 7.01 11.30 -11.89
C PHE A 41 6.10 12.24 -12.70
N PRO A 42 5.80 11.92 -13.97
CA PRO A 42 4.98 12.79 -14.83
C PRO A 42 3.51 12.73 -14.39
N TYR A 43 2.76 13.78 -14.76
CA TYR A 43 1.30 13.74 -14.66
C TYR A 43 0.72 12.68 -15.62
N LEU A 44 -0.15 11.81 -15.11
CA LEU A 44 -0.71 10.69 -15.87
C LEU A 44 -2.17 10.88 -16.31
N GLY A 45 -2.72 12.08 -16.12
CA GLY A 45 -4.12 12.40 -16.45
C GLY A 45 -5.09 12.15 -15.31
N ASP A 46 -6.37 12.38 -15.58
CA ASP A 46 -7.44 12.32 -14.60
C ASP A 46 -7.54 10.95 -13.90
N GLY A 47 -7.88 11.00 -12.61
CA GLY A 47 -8.03 9.82 -11.75
C GLY A 47 -6.74 9.31 -11.13
N ILE A 48 -5.59 9.97 -11.38
CA ILE A 48 -4.31 9.66 -10.76
C ILE A 48 -3.70 10.95 -10.18
N ASP A 49 -3.58 11.01 -8.87
CA ASP A 49 -2.85 12.06 -8.19
C ASP A 49 -1.36 11.71 -8.14
N VAL A 50 -0.49 12.67 -8.45
CA VAL A 50 0.96 12.49 -8.41
C VAL A 50 1.59 13.47 -7.44
N ILE A 51 2.29 12.95 -6.44
CA ILE A 51 3.03 13.71 -5.44
C ILE A 51 4.51 13.44 -5.66
N ASN A 52 5.27 14.46 -6.07
CA ASN A 52 6.73 14.38 -6.19
C ASN A 52 7.36 14.98 -4.94
N ASN A 53 8.01 14.16 -4.13
CA ASN A 53 8.69 14.61 -2.93
C ASN A 53 10.06 15.22 -3.26
N GLU A 54 10.45 16.26 -2.52
CA GLU A 54 11.75 16.92 -2.67
C GLU A 54 12.92 16.07 -2.18
N LYS A 55 12.65 15.04 -1.39
CA LYS A 55 13.64 14.06 -0.91
C LYS A 55 13.01 12.70 -0.67
N ASN A 56 13.83 11.68 -0.55
CA ASN A 56 13.38 10.33 -0.20
C ASN A 56 13.04 10.23 1.30
N TRP A 57 11.75 10.14 1.60
CA TRP A 57 11.21 9.94 2.96
C TRP A 57 11.09 8.46 3.34
N LEU A 58 11.66 7.56 2.57
CA LEU A 58 11.58 6.12 2.77
C LEU A 58 10.13 5.59 2.76
N CYS A 59 9.91 4.45 3.41
CA CYS A 59 8.59 3.80 3.44
C CYS A 59 7.55 4.52 4.31
N MET A 60 7.96 5.47 5.14
CA MET A 60 7.05 6.20 6.03
C MET A 60 6.06 7.09 5.28
N GLU A 61 6.46 7.62 4.13
CA GLU A 61 5.66 8.59 3.37
C GLU A 61 4.28 8.03 2.97
N ARG A 62 4.19 6.78 2.58
CA ARG A 62 2.90 6.15 2.25
C ARG A 62 1.92 6.12 3.41
N TRP A 63 2.42 6.01 4.64
CA TRP A 63 1.58 6.05 5.85
C TRP A 63 1.06 7.46 6.13
N VAL A 64 1.92 8.46 6.00
CA VAL A 64 1.54 9.87 6.14
C VAL A 64 0.42 10.21 5.14
N ARG A 65 0.55 9.78 3.88
CA ARG A 65 -0.47 10.02 2.85
C ARG A 65 -1.81 9.35 3.13
N CYS A 66 -1.86 8.31 3.95
CA CYS A 66 -3.14 7.71 4.35
C CYS A 66 -4.06 8.68 5.10
N PHE A 67 -3.50 9.67 5.79
CA PHE A 67 -4.27 10.67 6.55
C PHE A 67 -4.80 11.84 5.69
N GLU A 68 -4.35 11.97 4.45
CA GLU A 68 -4.70 13.11 3.58
C GLU A 68 -5.97 12.88 2.77
N TYR A 69 -6.52 11.68 2.79
CA TYR A 69 -7.65 11.28 1.94
C TYR A 69 -8.81 10.73 2.75
N ASP A 70 -10.03 11.02 2.30
CA ASP A 70 -11.27 10.69 3.02
C ASP A 70 -11.82 9.29 2.74
N GLU A 71 -11.27 8.55 1.73
CA GLU A 71 -11.78 7.23 1.43
C GLU A 71 -11.68 6.31 2.65
N PRO A 72 -12.75 5.53 2.94
CA PRO A 72 -12.81 4.65 4.14
C PRO A 72 -11.68 3.63 4.23
N TYR A 73 -11.06 3.28 3.11
CA TYR A 73 -9.95 2.34 3.04
C TYR A 73 -8.80 2.89 2.23
N LYS A 74 -7.58 2.55 2.63
CA LYS A 74 -6.34 2.81 1.88
C LYS A 74 -5.70 1.48 1.52
N LEU A 75 -5.44 1.27 0.24
CA LEU A 75 -4.64 0.16 -0.28
C LEU A 75 -3.23 0.67 -0.53
N ILE A 76 -2.29 0.22 0.27
CA ILE A 76 -0.86 0.55 0.11
C ILE A 76 -0.20 -0.53 -0.71
N VAL A 77 0.59 -0.14 -1.72
CA VAL A 77 1.31 -1.05 -2.61
C VAL A 77 2.72 -0.53 -2.86
N ASP A 78 3.71 -1.41 -2.79
CA ASP A 78 5.09 -1.11 -3.18
C ASP A 78 5.27 -1.12 -4.70
N ASP A 79 6.28 -0.42 -5.22
CA ASP A 79 6.54 -0.24 -6.65
C ASP A 79 6.99 -1.51 -7.41
N ASP A 80 7.20 -2.62 -6.70
CA ASP A 80 7.60 -3.91 -7.27
C ASP A 80 6.48 -4.97 -7.25
N LEU A 81 5.30 -4.63 -6.78
CA LEU A 81 4.19 -5.55 -6.64
C LEU A 81 2.95 -5.05 -7.39
N MET A 82 2.28 -5.95 -8.10
CA MET A 82 1.02 -5.67 -8.77
C MET A 82 -0.07 -6.62 -8.24
N PRO A 83 -0.84 -6.20 -7.22
CA PRO A 83 -1.91 -7.05 -6.72
C PRO A 83 -2.97 -7.26 -7.81
N HIS A 84 -3.49 -8.47 -7.93
CA HIS A 84 -4.63 -8.71 -8.81
C HIS A 84 -5.90 -8.10 -8.18
N PRO A 85 -6.81 -7.46 -8.94
CA PRO A 85 -8.02 -6.85 -8.40
C PRO A 85 -8.89 -7.79 -7.56
N SER A 86 -8.92 -9.10 -7.90
CA SER A 86 -9.64 -10.08 -7.09
C SER A 86 -9.02 -10.33 -5.71
N LEU A 87 -7.69 -10.14 -5.55
CA LEU A 87 -7.04 -10.19 -4.25
C LEU A 87 -7.48 -8.99 -3.40
N VAL A 88 -7.47 -7.79 -3.97
CA VAL A 88 -7.93 -6.57 -3.28
C VAL A 88 -9.38 -6.73 -2.84
N LYS A 89 -10.24 -7.29 -3.70
CA LYS A 89 -11.63 -7.58 -3.33
C LYS A 89 -11.71 -8.56 -2.15
N LYS A 90 -10.94 -9.65 -2.16
CA LYS A 90 -10.88 -10.61 -1.04
C LYS A 90 -10.41 -9.98 0.26
N MET A 91 -9.43 -9.05 0.21
CA MET A 91 -8.98 -8.31 1.37
C MET A 91 -10.09 -7.41 1.92
N TYR A 92 -10.77 -6.68 1.04
CA TYR A 92 -11.89 -5.80 1.38
C TYR A 92 -13.07 -6.58 1.99
N ASP A 93 -13.43 -7.72 1.43
CA ASP A 93 -14.55 -8.57 1.89
C ASP A 93 -14.34 -9.10 3.34
N LYS A 94 -13.11 -9.11 3.84
CA LYS A 94 -12.83 -9.49 5.24
C LYS A 94 -13.30 -8.46 6.27
N GLN A 95 -13.50 -7.21 5.86
CA GLN A 95 -13.94 -6.11 6.73
C GLN A 95 -13.13 -5.93 8.02
N LEU A 96 -11.87 -6.36 8.01
CA LEU A 96 -10.95 -6.21 9.14
C LEU A 96 -10.30 -4.81 9.12
N PRO A 97 -9.85 -4.29 10.28
CA PRO A 97 -9.17 -3.01 10.36
C PRO A 97 -7.92 -2.93 9.48
N ILE A 98 -7.13 -3.99 9.45
CA ILE A 98 -5.91 -4.11 8.64
C ILE A 98 -5.84 -5.52 8.05
N VAL A 99 -5.54 -5.61 6.76
CA VAL A 99 -5.32 -6.87 6.03
C VAL A 99 -4.09 -6.72 5.15
N GLY A 100 -3.13 -7.63 5.24
CA GLY A 100 -1.95 -7.66 4.39
C GLY A 100 -1.75 -9.03 3.73
N VAL A 101 -0.90 -9.08 2.71
CA VAL A 101 -0.51 -10.35 2.06
C VAL A 101 0.66 -11.03 2.74
N TYR A 102 1.39 -10.30 3.57
CA TYR A 102 2.52 -10.79 4.35
C TYR A 102 2.51 -10.23 5.77
N GLY A 103 2.77 -11.04 6.73
CA GLY A 103 2.90 -10.66 8.13
C GLY A 103 3.77 -11.61 8.92
N LYS A 104 4.03 -11.26 10.17
CA LYS A 104 4.81 -12.07 11.10
C LYS A 104 4.12 -12.19 12.45
N SER A 105 4.34 -13.32 13.12
CA SER A 105 3.84 -13.58 14.47
C SER A 105 4.94 -14.10 15.40
N GLY A 106 4.68 -14.12 16.71
CA GLY A 106 5.59 -14.59 17.73
C GLY A 106 6.42 -13.50 18.40
N VAL A 107 6.01 -12.22 18.29
CA VAL A 107 6.75 -11.09 18.87
C VAL A 107 6.98 -11.24 20.38
N GLU A 108 6.02 -11.78 21.13
CA GLU A 108 6.14 -11.93 22.59
C GLU A 108 7.24 -12.93 23.00
N SER A 109 7.59 -13.89 22.13
CA SER A 109 8.57 -14.94 22.40
C SER A 109 9.90 -14.78 21.66
N ALA A 110 9.97 -13.90 20.67
CA ALA A 110 11.13 -13.72 19.83
C ALA A 110 12.15 -12.74 20.43
N ASN A 111 13.44 -13.06 20.35
CA ASN A 111 14.52 -12.17 20.73
C ASN A 111 15.07 -11.36 19.52
N SER A 112 14.69 -11.75 18.31
CA SER A 112 15.12 -11.09 17.08
C SER A 112 14.05 -11.21 15.98
N TYR A 113 14.12 -10.34 14.96
CA TYR A 113 13.21 -10.36 13.81
C TYR A 113 13.26 -11.70 13.05
N GLN A 114 14.42 -12.38 13.03
CA GLN A 114 14.61 -13.64 12.33
C GLN A 114 13.90 -14.82 13.00
N GLU A 115 13.57 -14.72 14.28
CA GLU A 115 12.85 -15.75 15.03
C GLU A 115 11.33 -15.68 14.83
N LEU A 116 10.83 -14.61 14.20
CA LEU A 116 9.40 -14.45 13.93
C LEU A 116 8.93 -15.39 12.82
N THR A 117 7.74 -15.95 13.00
CA THR A 117 7.10 -16.82 12.00
C THR A 117 6.55 -16.01 10.85
N ASP A 118 6.91 -16.34 9.61
CA ASP A 118 6.41 -15.75 8.38
C ASP A 118 5.06 -16.33 7.96
N HIS A 119 4.16 -15.45 7.52
CA HIS A 119 2.84 -15.80 6.97
C HIS A 119 2.63 -15.13 5.62
N TRP A 120 2.42 -15.93 4.58
CA TRP A 120 2.22 -15.46 3.21
C TRP A 120 0.89 -15.96 2.65
N ASN A 121 0.02 -15.04 2.19
CA ASN A 121 -1.24 -15.37 1.49
C ASN A 121 -2.15 -16.38 2.22
N GLU A 122 -2.08 -16.43 3.54
CA GLU A 122 -2.86 -17.32 4.37
C GLU A 122 -3.81 -16.57 5.31
N ASN A 123 -4.81 -17.28 5.86
CA ASN A 123 -5.72 -16.71 6.84
C ASN A 123 -5.13 -16.87 8.25
N ALA A 124 -4.10 -16.08 8.56
CA ALA A 124 -3.47 -16.04 9.87
C ALA A 124 -3.71 -14.69 10.55
N LYS A 125 -3.85 -14.72 11.87
CA LYS A 125 -3.71 -13.53 12.70
C LYS A 125 -2.21 -13.35 12.99
N VAL A 126 -1.71 -12.15 12.72
CA VAL A 126 -0.27 -11.82 12.87
C VAL A 126 -0.09 -10.64 13.81
N ASP A 127 1.10 -10.51 14.40
CA ASP A 127 1.41 -9.40 15.30
C ASP A 127 1.71 -8.12 14.54
N PHE A 128 2.25 -8.23 13.33
CA PHE A 128 2.37 -7.11 12.41
C PHE A 128 2.33 -7.54 10.95
N ILE A 129 1.99 -6.59 10.08
CA ILE A 129 1.90 -6.73 8.64
C ILE A 129 3.06 -5.97 8.01
N ALA A 130 3.83 -6.62 7.14
CA ALA A 130 4.81 -5.92 6.30
C ALA A 130 4.08 -5.19 5.16
N GLY A 131 4.49 -3.94 4.93
CA GLY A 131 3.73 -2.99 4.13
C GLY A 131 3.70 -3.18 2.62
N ALA A 132 4.05 -4.35 2.09
CA ALA A 132 4.17 -4.57 0.64
C ALA A 132 2.84 -4.44 -0.13
N ILE A 133 1.78 -5.11 0.32
CA ILE A 133 0.39 -4.92 -0.10
C ILE A 133 -0.45 -4.97 1.17
N THR A 134 -1.00 -3.84 1.55
CA THR A 134 -1.77 -3.70 2.79
C THR A 134 -3.03 -2.87 2.57
N LEU A 135 -4.18 -3.40 2.96
CA LEU A 135 -5.45 -2.67 3.02
C LEU A 135 -5.71 -2.25 4.46
N ILE A 136 -5.92 -0.95 4.68
CA ILE A 136 -6.18 -0.36 5.99
C ILE A 136 -7.50 0.38 5.97
N LYS A 137 -8.32 0.15 6.99
CA LYS A 137 -9.52 0.93 7.24
C LYS A 137 -9.16 2.24 7.93
N GLN A 138 -9.78 3.36 7.54
CA GLN A 138 -9.52 4.68 8.13
C GLN A 138 -9.61 4.65 9.67
N SER A 139 -10.61 3.99 10.23
CA SER A 139 -10.79 3.86 11.69
C SER A 139 -9.68 3.07 12.43
N ALA A 140 -8.69 2.53 11.71
CA ALA A 140 -7.51 1.91 12.31
C ALA A 140 -6.29 2.86 12.31
N LEU A 141 -6.44 4.04 11.70
CA LEU A 141 -5.44 5.11 11.69
C LEU A 141 -5.72 6.17 12.76
N ASP A 142 -6.97 6.26 13.23
CA ASP A 142 -7.43 7.14 14.30
C ASP A 142 -7.05 6.57 15.70
#